data_f97865d896a8a39471dc27eb8f42214b
#
_entry.id   f97865d896a8a39471dc27eb8f42214b
#
_cell.length_a   1.000
_cell.length_b   1.000
_cell.length_c   1.000
_cell.angle_alpha   90.00
_cell.angle_beta   90.00
_cell.angle_gamma   90.00
#
_symmetry.space_group_name_H-M   'P 1'
#
loop_
_entity.id
_entity.type
_entity.pdbx_description
1 polymer ?
#
loop_
_entity_poly.entity_id
_entity_poly.type
_entity_poly.pdbx_seq_one_letter_code
_entity_poly.pdbx_strand_id
1 'polypeptide(L)'
;AASDVYKRQLHAYGDYDEASMFSYAAGKVVESFYRFNLTENDRVIYQAHEWMTGMGALYLQKAVPEIATIFTTHATSIGRSIAGNNKPLYDYLFAYNGDQMARELNMEAKHSIEKQTAHHVDCFTTVSEITNNECKELLDKPADVVLMNGFEDDFVPQGRTFTAKRKKARAAMLNLANKLLGLTMSDDTLIVGTSGRYEFKNKGINVYLESLNRLTRDKNLKKEVLAFINVPGWVGDPREDLVERLKSKENFTTPLECPFITHWLHNMSHDQVLDMMKYLGMSNSAESKVKVIFVPCYLDGKDGILNLEYYDLVLGNDLSVYPSYYEPWGYTPLESVAFHVPTITTDLAGFGLWVNSLKGRYCELKDGVKVIHRSDYNYSEVADVIKDTISEFSGLPENVIKTMRKNAADIAEKALWKHFIKYYYEAYDVALHNAQKRLIMNS
;
A
#
# COMPACT_ATOMS: atom_id res chain seq x y z
N ALA A 1 -20.96 -28.81 -22.40
CA ALA A 1 -19.86 -28.71 -21.40
C ALA A 1 -18.54 -28.29 -22.06
N ALA A 2 -18.02 -28.97 -23.11
CA ALA A 2 -16.76 -28.58 -23.76
C ALA A 2 -16.84 -27.22 -24.49
N SER A 3 -17.96 -26.86 -25.08
CA SER A 3 -18.16 -25.58 -25.76
C SER A 3 -18.24 -24.39 -24.77
N ASP A 4 -18.66 -24.60 -23.52
CA ASP A 4 -18.71 -23.58 -22.50
C ASP A 4 -17.33 -23.31 -21.92
N VAL A 5 -16.50 -24.33 -21.77
CA VAL A 5 -15.10 -24.17 -21.34
C VAL A 5 -14.32 -23.38 -22.41
N TYR A 6 -14.55 -23.68 -23.69
CA TYR A 6 -13.90 -22.97 -24.79
C TYR A 6 -14.33 -21.50 -24.91
N LYS A 7 -15.60 -21.21 -24.70
CA LYS A 7 -16.10 -19.82 -24.68
C LYS A 7 -15.55 -19.01 -23.45
N ARG A 8 -15.39 -19.66 -22.32
CA ARG A 8 -14.80 -19.02 -21.13
C ARG A 8 -13.31 -18.72 -21.31
N GLN A 9 -12.55 -19.60 -21.96
CA GLN A 9 -11.14 -19.37 -22.29
C GLN A 9 -10.93 -18.16 -23.21
N LEU A 10 -11.85 -17.91 -24.15
CA LEU A 10 -11.77 -16.74 -25.04
C LEU A 10 -11.92 -15.40 -24.32
N HIS A 11 -12.60 -15.38 -23.19
CA HIS A 11 -12.81 -14.15 -22.38
C HIS A 11 -11.77 -13.93 -21.28
N ALA A 12 -10.95 -14.94 -20.97
CA ALA A 12 -9.96 -14.86 -19.90
C ALA A 12 -8.54 -14.56 -20.39
N TYR A 13 -8.32 -14.46 -21.68
CA TYR A 13 -7.01 -14.18 -22.31
C TYR A 13 -5.84 -15.06 -21.84
N GLY A 14 -6.12 -16.24 -21.26
CA GLY A 14 -5.13 -17.17 -20.74
C GLY A 14 -4.39 -16.72 -19.46
N ASP A 15 -4.74 -15.59 -18.87
CA ASP A 15 -4.02 -15.01 -17.72
C ASP A 15 -4.32 -15.69 -16.37
N TYR A 16 -5.18 -16.69 -16.34
CA TYR A 16 -5.54 -17.50 -15.15
C TYR A 16 -4.96 -18.92 -15.17
N ASP A 17 -4.50 -19.41 -16.33
CA ASP A 17 -4.14 -20.83 -16.55
C ASP A 17 -2.99 -21.25 -15.64
N GLU A 18 -1.89 -20.48 -15.62
CA GLU A 18 -0.70 -20.78 -14.83
C GLU A 18 -1.01 -20.81 -13.34
N ALA A 19 -1.73 -19.81 -12.83
CA ALA A 19 -2.13 -19.73 -11.43
C ALA A 19 -3.07 -20.89 -11.06
N SER A 20 -4.00 -21.27 -11.93
CA SER A 20 -4.92 -22.39 -11.69
C SER A 20 -4.18 -23.72 -11.66
N MET A 21 -3.25 -23.96 -12.58
CA MET A 21 -2.40 -25.14 -12.60
C MET A 21 -1.52 -25.24 -11.36
N PHE A 22 -0.87 -24.14 -10.99
CA PHE A 22 -0.09 -24.06 -9.76
C PHE A 22 -0.92 -24.41 -8.52
N SER A 23 -2.07 -23.77 -8.37
CA SER A 23 -2.96 -23.98 -7.24
C SER A 23 -3.48 -25.41 -7.14
N TYR A 24 -3.88 -26.00 -8.27
CA TYR A 24 -4.30 -27.40 -8.32
C TYR A 24 -3.15 -28.35 -7.96
N ALA A 25 -1.95 -28.13 -8.53
CA ALA A 25 -0.77 -28.93 -8.20
C ALA A 25 -0.39 -28.83 -6.74
N ALA A 26 -0.46 -27.64 -6.13
CA ALA A 26 -0.25 -27.44 -4.69
C ALA A 26 -1.24 -28.25 -3.87
N GLY A 27 -2.52 -28.26 -4.25
CA GLY A 27 -3.55 -29.10 -3.62
C GLY A 27 -3.21 -30.59 -3.70
N LYS A 28 -2.69 -31.07 -4.84
CA LYS A 28 -2.22 -32.46 -5.02
C LYS A 28 -1.04 -32.80 -4.10
N VAL A 29 -0.10 -31.88 -3.94
CA VAL A 29 1.04 -32.07 -3.02
C VAL A 29 0.54 -32.17 -1.58
N VAL A 30 -0.38 -31.31 -1.17
CA VAL A 30 -0.98 -31.33 0.17
C VAL A 30 -1.75 -32.63 0.40
N GLU A 31 -2.56 -33.09 -0.57
CA GLU A 31 -3.24 -34.38 -0.49
C GLU A 31 -2.24 -35.53 -0.27
N SER A 32 -1.19 -35.57 -1.10
CA SER A 32 -0.17 -36.63 -0.99
C SER A 32 0.53 -36.60 0.38
N PHE A 33 0.89 -35.39 0.85
CA PHE A 33 1.50 -35.23 2.18
C PHE A 33 0.58 -35.72 3.30
N TYR A 34 -0.71 -35.29 3.25
CA TYR A 34 -1.71 -35.67 4.25
C TYR A 34 -1.88 -37.18 4.31
N ARG A 35 -2.11 -37.84 3.17
CA ARG A 35 -2.34 -39.31 3.11
C ARG A 35 -1.15 -40.12 3.54
N PHE A 36 0.07 -39.60 3.40
CA PHE A 36 1.29 -40.34 3.74
C PHE A 36 1.75 -40.10 5.19
N ASN A 37 1.58 -38.86 5.71
CA ASN A 37 2.20 -38.47 6.99
C ASN A 37 1.19 -38.26 8.12
N LEU A 38 -0.10 -38.11 7.83
CA LEU A 38 -1.11 -37.69 8.81
C LEU A 38 -2.25 -38.71 8.90
N THR A 39 -3.06 -38.58 9.95
CA THR A 39 -4.20 -39.44 10.24
C THR A 39 -5.47 -38.60 10.44
N GLU A 40 -6.62 -39.27 10.55
CA GLU A 40 -7.90 -38.64 10.85
C GLU A 40 -7.95 -37.90 12.21
N ASN A 41 -6.98 -38.19 13.10
CA ASN A 41 -6.85 -37.51 14.39
C ASN A 41 -6.09 -36.17 14.31
N ASP A 42 -5.42 -35.92 13.19
CA ASP A 42 -4.64 -34.71 12.98
C ASP A 42 -5.57 -33.57 12.47
N ARG A 43 -5.53 -32.43 13.15
CA ARG A 43 -6.27 -31.24 12.71
C ARG A 43 -5.44 -30.47 11.70
N VAL A 44 -5.88 -30.47 10.46
CA VAL A 44 -5.15 -29.84 9.35
C VAL A 44 -5.97 -28.71 8.76
N ILE A 45 -5.31 -27.59 8.54
CA ILE A 45 -5.88 -26.43 7.88
C ILE A 45 -5.05 -26.12 6.63
N TYR A 46 -5.71 -25.96 5.51
CA TYR A 46 -5.15 -25.40 4.28
C TYR A 46 -5.62 -23.97 4.11
N GLN A 47 -4.70 -23.01 4.19
CA GLN A 47 -5.01 -21.60 3.98
C GLN A 47 -4.52 -21.15 2.63
N ALA A 48 -5.45 -20.76 1.75
CA ALA A 48 -5.20 -20.20 0.44
C ALA A 48 -5.26 -18.68 0.49
N HIS A 49 -4.35 -18.01 -0.21
CA HIS A 49 -4.31 -16.55 -0.31
C HIS A 49 -4.49 -16.11 -1.76
N GLU A 50 -5.42 -15.19 -1.98
CA GLU A 50 -5.76 -14.62 -3.29
C GLU A 50 -6.40 -15.63 -4.26
N TRP A 51 -7.10 -15.11 -5.26
CA TRP A 51 -7.76 -15.93 -6.29
C TRP A 51 -6.82 -16.99 -6.92
N MET A 52 -5.53 -16.67 -7.03
CA MET A 52 -4.51 -17.52 -7.62
C MET A 52 -4.34 -18.88 -6.92
N THR A 53 -4.71 -18.96 -5.64
CA THR A 53 -4.57 -20.20 -4.85
C THR A 53 -5.90 -20.86 -4.50
N GLY A 54 -7.02 -20.28 -4.95
CA GLY A 54 -8.36 -20.76 -4.63
C GLY A 54 -8.68 -22.17 -5.16
N MET A 55 -8.22 -22.51 -6.36
CA MET A 55 -8.49 -23.82 -6.99
C MET A 55 -7.97 -25.00 -6.15
N GLY A 56 -6.85 -24.82 -5.44
CA GLY A 56 -6.30 -25.84 -4.51
C GLY A 56 -7.20 -26.06 -3.31
N ALA A 57 -7.77 -25.01 -2.74
CA ALA A 57 -8.74 -25.12 -1.65
C ALA A 57 -9.99 -25.87 -2.08
N LEU A 58 -10.58 -25.51 -3.23
CA LEU A 58 -11.75 -26.20 -3.79
C LEU A 58 -11.47 -27.68 -4.13
N TYR A 59 -10.26 -27.95 -4.64
CA TYR A 59 -9.82 -29.34 -4.88
C TYR A 59 -9.76 -30.15 -3.60
N LEU A 60 -9.11 -29.62 -2.56
CA LEU A 60 -8.91 -30.32 -1.28
C LEU A 60 -10.22 -30.59 -0.56
N GLN A 61 -11.17 -29.68 -0.57
CA GLN A 61 -12.49 -29.92 0.00
C GLN A 61 -13.19 -31.16 -0.56
N LYS A 62 -12.95 -31.47 -1.84
CA LYS A 62 -13.52 -32.64 -2.51
C LYS A 62 -12.67 -33.87 -2.33
N ALA A 63 -11.34 -33.76 -2.45
CA ALA A 63 -10.42 -34.87 -2.46
C ALA A 63 -10.03 -35.38 -1.06
N VAL A 64 -9.97 -34.46 -0.08
CA VAL A 64 -9.58 -34.74 1.31
C VAL A 64 -10.47 -33.87 2.23
N PRO A 65 -11.74 -34.28 2.39
CA PRO A 65 -12.71 -33.47 3.13
C PRO A 65 -12.41 -33.30 4.62
N GLU A 66 -11.46 -34.04 5.17
CA GLU A 66 -10.95 -33.92 6.53
C GLU A 66 -10.12 -32.65 6.74
N ILE A 67 -9.52 -32.10 5.68
CA ILE A 67 -8.77 -30.85 5.73
C ILE A 67 -9.75 -29.68 5.80
N ALA A 68 -9.60 -28.85 6.82
CA ALA A 68 -10.30 -27.58 6.90
C ALA A 68 -9.67 -26.56 5.92
N THR A 69 -10.50 -25.78 5.26
CA THR A 69 -10.03 -24.81 4.25
C THR A 69 -10.33 -23.37 4.64
N ILE A 70 -9.33 -22.53 4.49
CA ILE A 70 -9.46 -21.06 4.64
C ILE A 70 -9.07 -20.40 3.32
N PHE A 71 -9.81 -19.40 2.95
CA PHE A 71 -9.46 -18.53 1.82
C PHE A 71 -9.37 -17.09 2.28
N THR A 72 -8.23 -16.45 2.02
CA THR A 72 -8.02 -15.03 2.34
C THR A 72 -7.88 -14.24 1.05
N THR A 73 -8.82 -13.32 0.79
CA THR A 73 -8.63 -12.31 -0.27
C THR A 73 -8.06 -11.03 0.35
N HIS A 74 -6.92 -10.57 -0.18
CA HIS A 74 -6.28 -9.33 0.27
C HIS A 74 -6.82 -8.10 -0.44
N ALA A 75 -7.35 -8.28 -1.63
CA ALA A 75 -8.06 -7.28 -2.42
C ALA A 75 -8.99 -8.01 -3.37
N THR A 76 -10.24 -7.60 -3.47
CA THR A 76 -11.12 -8.20 -4.47
C THR A 76 -10.57 -7.93 -5.87
N SER A 77 -10.47 -8.97 -6.69
CA SER A 77 -9.94 -8.85 -8.05
C SER A 77 -10.73 -7.84 -8.87
N ILE A 78 -12.05 -7.84 -8.71
CA ILE A 78 -12.94 -6.95 -9.45
C ILE A 78 -12.97 -5.53 -8.86
N GLY A 79 -12.92 -5.36 -7.53
CA GLY A 79 -12.84 -4.04 -6.89
C GLY A 79 -11.58 -3.29 -7.29
N ARG A 80 -10.42 -3.98 -7.26
CA ARG A 80 -9.17 -3.45 -7.77
C ARG A 80 -9.25 -3.06 -9.25
N SER A 81 -9.92 -3.86 -10.06
CA SER A 81 -10.08 -3.60 -11.49
C SER A 81 -10.99 -2.39 -11.75
N ILE A 82 -12.10 -2.24 -11.01
CA ILE A 82 -12.98 -1.05 -11.08
C ILE A 82 -12.17 0.21 -10.77
N ALA A 83 -11.47 0.23 -9.64
CA ALA A 83 -10.63 1.36 -9.22
C ALA A 83 -9.50 1.66 -10.21
N GLY A 84 -8.82 0.61 -10.71
CA GLY A 84 -7.73 0.72 -11.68
C GLY A 84 -8.16 1.22 -13.06
N ASN A 85 -9.41 1.02 -13.44
CA ASN A 85 -10.00 1.54 -14.68
C ASN A 85 -10.68 2.92 -14.49
N ASN A 86 -10.35 3.63 -13.43
CA ASN A 86 -10.85 4.98 -13.13
C ASN A 86 -12.39 5.06 -12.98
N LYS A 87 -13.05 3.94 -12.71
CA LYS A 87 -14.48 3.93 -12.38
C LYS A 87 -14.65 4.28 -10.90
N PRO A 88 -15.68 5.04 -10.50
CA PRO A 88 -15.99 5.28 -9.09
C PRO A 88 -16.34 3.94 -8.42
N LEU A 89 -15.72 3.63 -7.29
CA LEU A 89 -15.92 2.35 -6.62
C LEU A 89 -16.78 2.51 -5.36
N TYR A 90 -16.37 3.38 -4.44
CA TYR A 90 -16.87 3.33 -3.07
C TYR A 90 -18.23 3.99 -2.89
N ASP A 91 -18.49 5.11 -3.57
CA ASP A 91 -19.80 5.79 -3.49
C ASP A 91 -20.91 5.01 -4.23
N TYR A 92 -20.53 4.06 -5.11
CA TYR A 92 -21.46 3.23 -5.87
C TYR A 92 -21.32 1.73 -5.58
N LEU A 93 -20.54 1.35 -4.57
CA LEU A 93 -20.24 -0.06 -4.28
C LEU A 93 -21.52 -0.90 -4.13
N PHE A 94 -22.52 -0.37 -3.46
CA PHE A 94 -23.82 -1.02 -3.24
C PHE A 94 -24.67 -1.23 -4.52
N ALA A 95 -24.34 -0.52 -5.60
CA ALA A 95 -25.06 -0.59 -6.88
C ALA A 95 -24.39 -1.47 -7.91
N TYR A 96 -23.13 -1.88 -7.67
CA TYR A 96 -22.42 -2.76 -8.58
C TYR A 96 -22.88 -4.22 -8.45
N ASN A 97 -22.99 -4.89 -9.60
CA ASN A 97 -23.06 -6.33 -9.67
C ASN A 97 -21.67 -6.87 -10.06
N GLY A 98 -21.03 -7.64 -9.19
CA GLY A 98 -19.66 -8.14 -9.40
C GLY A 98 -19.50 -8.98 -10.66
N ASP A 99 -20.46 -9.85 -10.97
CA ASP A 99 -20.43 -10.71 -12.16
C ASP A 99 -20.60 -9.89 -13.46
N GLN A 100 -21.42 -8.84 -13.44
CA GLN A 100 -21.55 -7.92 -14.57
C GLN A 100 -20.25 -7.13 -14.77
N MET A 101 -19.69 -6.58 -13.71
CA MET A 101 -18.43 -5.81 -13.78
C MET A 101 -17.27 -6.69 -14.24
N ALA A 102 -17.25 -7.96 -13.84
CA ALA A 102 -16.25 -8.91 -14.31
C ALA A 102 -16.31 -9.12 -15.84
N ARG A 103 -17.52 -9.20 -16.41
CA ARG A 103 -17.69 -9.26 -17.87
C ARG A 103 -17.24 -7.97 -18.56
N GLU A 104 -17.63 -6.82 -18.03
CA GLU A 104 -17.27 -5.53 -18.62
C GLU A 104 -15.75 -5.27 -18.60
N LEU A 105 -15.04 -5.78 -17.60
CA LEU A 105 -13.60 -5.54 -17.39
C LEU A 105 -12.72 -6.73 -17.78
N ASN A 106 -13.29 -7.77 -18.43
CA ASN A 106 -12.59 -9.00 -18.82
C ASN A 106 -11.91 -9.72 -17.64
N MET A 107 -12.57 -9.76 -16.50
CA MET A 107 -12.07 -10.35 -15.24
C MET A 107 -12.83 -11.62 -14.84
N GLU A 108 -13.66 -12.19 -15.72
CA GLU A 108 -14.60 -13.27 -15.40
C GLU A 108 -13.94 -14.48 -14.75
N ALA A 109 -12.80 -14.94 -15.29
CA ALA A 109 -12.10 -16.11 -14.78
C ALA A 109 -11.58 -15.86 -13.34
N LYS A 110 -10.87 -14.77 -13.14
CA LYS A 110 -10.31 -14.41 -11.80
C LYS A 110 -11.41 -14.18 -10.79
N HIS A 111 -12.42 -13.40 -11.15
CA HIS A 111 -13.58 -13.14 -10.31
C HIS A 111 -14.35 -14.41 -9.97
N SER A 112 -14.58 -15.30 -10.96
CA SER A 112 -15.27 -16.57 -10.73
C SER A 112 -14.51 -17.47 -9.76
N ILE A 113 -13.19 -17.61 -9.90
CA ILE A 113 -12.37 -18.40 -8.99
C ILE A 113 -12.45 -17.81 -7.57
N GLU A 114 -12.27 -16.49 -7.43
CA GLU A 114 -12.32 -15.80 -6.16
C GLU A 114 -13.69 -15.99 -5.47
N LYS A 115 -14.78 -15.71 -6.18
CA LYS A 115 -16.16 -15.83 -5.70
C LYS A 115 -16.51 -17.26 -5.30
N GLN A 116 -16.21 -18.25 -6.16
CA GLN A 116 -16.51 -19.64 -5.86
C GLN A 116 -15.68 -20.15 -4.68
N THR A 117 -14.43 -19.75 -4.58
CA THR A 117 -13.61 -20.11 -3.41
C THR A 117 -14.16 -19.51 -2.13
N ALA A 118 -14.51 -18.22 -2.13
CA ALA A 118 -15.10 -17.54 -0.97
C ALA A 118 -16.38 -18.21 -0.47
N HIS A 119 -17.23 -18.70 -1.40
CA HIS A 119 -18.51 -19.32 -1.07
C HIS A 119 -18.40 -20.76 -0.56
N HIS A 120 -17.32 -21.48 -0.89
CA HIS A 120 -17.22 -22.91 -0.62
C HIS A 120 -16.25 -23.28 0.49
N VAL A 121 -15.25 -22.44 0.81
CA VAL A 121 -14.31 -22.74 1.90
C VAL A 121 -14.99 -22.78 3.27
N ASP A 122 -14.36 -23.44 4.22
CA ASP A 122 -14.87 -23.56 5.59
C ASP A 122 -14.80 -22.23 6.36
N CYS A 123 -13.85 -21.35 6.01
CA CYS A 123 -13.79 -19.99 6.52
C CYS A 123 -13.26 -19.04 5.44
N PHE A 124 -14.06 -18.06 5.09
CA PHE A 124 -13.67 -16.97 4.19
C PHE A 124 -13.17 -15.77 4.99
N THR A 125 -12.03 -15.21 4.62
CA THR A 125 -11.39 -14.11 5.35
C THR A 125 -10.90 -13.02 4.42
N THR A 126 -10.75 -11.82 4.95
CA THR A 126 -10.14 -10.68 4.27
C THR A 126 -9.34 -9.82 5.25
N VAL A 127 -8.67 -8.78 4.78
CA VAL A 127 -7.65 -8.06 5.58
C VAL A 127 -8.14 -6.77 6.24
N SER A 128 -9.33 -6.29 5.90
CA SER A 128 -9.88 -5.05 6.45
C SER A 128 -11.38 -4.93 6.25
N GLU A 129 -12.02 -4.01 6.99
CA GLU A 129 -13.44 -3.73 6.81
C GLU A 129 -13.77 -3.10 5.45
N ILE A 130 -12.87 -2.29 4.88
CA ILE A 130 -13.10 -1.73 3.53
C ILE A 130 -13.15 -2.84 2.49
N THR A 131 -12.24 -3.82 2.56
CA THR A 131 -12.26 -4.97 1.67
C THR A 131 -13.43 -5.91 1.98
N ASN A 132 -13.83 -6.04 3.24
CA ASN A 132 -15.01 -6.82 3.63
C ASN A 132 -16.29 -6.27 3.00
N ASN A 133 -16.43 -4.95 2.93
CA ASN A 133 -17.54 -4.30 2.21
C ASN A 133 -17.49 -4.62 0.70
N GLU A 134 -16.32 -4.62 0.09
CA GLU A 134 -16.17 -5.06 -1.30
C GLU A 134 -16.57 -6.54 -1.47
N CYS A 135 -16.12 -7.42 -0.58
CA CYS A 135 -16.50 -8.83 -0.61
C CYS A 135 -18.01 -9.02 -0.54
N LYS A 136 -18.67 -8.31 0.36
CA LYS A 136 -20.11 -8.38 0.52
C LYS A 136 -20.85 -7.99 -0.76
N GLU A 137 -20.49 -6.87 -1.38
CA GLU A 137 -21.23 -6.33 -2.54
C GLU A 137 -20.79 -6.96 -3.88
N LEU A 138 -19.50 -7.30 -4.04
CA LEU A 138 -18.97 -7.78 -5.32
C LEU A 138 -18.83 -9.31 -5.42
N LEU A 139 -18.66 -10.00 -4.28
CA LEU A 139 -18.60 -11.47 -4.22
C LEU A 139 -19.90 -12.08 -3.67
N ASP A 140 -20.89 -11.28 -3.28
CA ASP A 140 -22.12 -11.68 -2.60
C ASP A 140 -21.84 -12.50 -1.31
N LYS A 141 -20.71 -12.27 -0.68
CA LYS A 141 -20.26 -12.99 0.51
C LYS A 141 -19.37 -12.09 1.39
N PRO A 142 -19.84 -11.66 2.56
CA PRO A 142 -18.97 -11.03 3.55
C PRO A 142 -17.97 -12.06 4.12
N ALA A 143 -16.81 -11.60 4.56
CA ALA A 143 -15.85 -12.44 5.26
C ALA A 143 -16.40 -12.96 6.58
N ASP A 144 -16.07 -14.19 6.94
CA ASP A 144 -16.42 -14.78 8.22
C ASP A 144 -15.55 -14.18 9.35
N VAL A 145 -14.28 -13.86 9.05
CA VAL A 145 -13.33 -13.19 9.96
C VAL A 145 -12.48 -12.19 9.18
N VAL A 146 -12.23 -11.01 9.77
CA VAL A 146 -11.31 -10.02 9.23
C VAL A 146 -9.92 -10.21 9.84
N LEU A 147 -8.93 -10.53 9.01
CA LEU A 147 -7.54 -10.82 9.38
C LEU A 147 -6.65 -9.62 9.04
N MET A 148 -6.50 -8.69 9.96
CA MET A 148 -5.61 -7.54 9.75
C MET A 148 -4.16 -7.98 9.57
N ASN A 149 -3.44 -7.31 8.67
CA ASN A 149 -2.04 -7.60 8.40
C ASN A 149 -1.14 -7.03 9.50
N GLY A 150 -0.49 -7.92 10.23
CA GLY A 150 0.47 -7.55 11.27
C GLY A 150 1.81 -7.07 10.72
N PHE A 151 2.63 -6.55 11.62
CA PHE A 151 3.96 -6.03 11.36
C PHE A 151 4.97 -6.61 12.35
N GLU A 152 6.22 -6.74 11.95
CA GLU A 152 7.36 -7.04 12.82
C GLU A 152 8.23 -5.80 12.95
N ASP A 153 8.70 -5.49 14.14
CA ASP A 153 9.48 -4.28 14.41
C ASP A 153 10.93 -4.56 14.84
N ASP A 154 11.37 -5.79 14.78
CA ASP A 154 12.71 -6.24 15.19
C ASP A 154 13.85 -5.56 14.40
N PHE A 155 13.56 -5.14 13.17
CA PHE A 155 14.50 -4.41 12.31
C PHE A 155 14.42 -2.88 12.46
N VAL A 156 13.48 -2.34 13.22
CA VAL A 156 13.39 -0.90 13.49
C VAL A 156 14.51 -0.48 14.45
N PRO A 157 15.41 0.41 14.03
CA PRO A 157 16.52 0.80 14.88
C PRO A 157 16.05 1.53 16.15
N GLN A 158 16.76 1.33 17.25
CA GLN A 158 16.38 1.89 18.54
C GLN A 158 17.48 2.85 19.09
N GLY A 159 17.07 3.75 19.97
CA GLY A 159 17.98 4.59 20.75
C GLY A 159 18.94 5.43 19.90
N ARG A 160 20.25 5.32 20.19
CA ARG A 160 21.30 6.08 19.49
C ARG A 160 21.42 5.70 18.02
N THR A 161 21.17 4.43 17.68
CA THR A 161 21.21 3.95 16.29
C THR A 161 20.10 4.59 15.46
N PHE A 162 18.89 4.70 16.00
CA PHE A 162 17.77 5.39 15.37
C PHE A 162 18.15 6.84 15.02
N THR A 163 18.67 7.58 16.02
CA THR A 163 19.06 8.97 15.83
C THR A 163 20.16 9.13 14.78
N ALA A 164 21.18 8.26 14.81
CA ALA A 164 22.28 8.29 13.84
C ALA A 164 21.80 7.99 12.41
N LYS A 165 20.99 6.95 12.22
CA LYS A 165 20.42 6.59 10.92
C LYS A 165 19.52 7.69 10.38
N ARG A 166 18.65 8.27 11.22
CA ARG A 166 17.80 9.40 10.83
C ARG A 166 18.65 10.59 10.35
N LYS A 167 19.69 10.97 11.11
CA LYS A 167 20.59 12.06 10.71
C LYS A 167 21.28 11.79 9.38
N LYS A 168 21.75 10.54 9.17
CA LYS A 168 22.37 10.11 7.92
C LYS A 168 21.39 10.20 6.73
N ALA A 169 20.16 9.71 6.91
CA ALA A 169 19.13 9.75 5.87
C ALA A 169 18.79 11.19 5.49
N ARG A 170 18.52 12.05 6.45
CA ARG A 170 18.23 13.47 6.21
C ARG A 170 19.37 14.17 5.46
N ALA A 171 20.60 13.95 5.90
CA ALA A 171 21.77 14.52 5.23
C ALA A 171 21.89 14.05 3.78
N ALA A 172 21.62 12.77 3.50
CA ALA A 172 21.65 12.24 2.11
C ALA A 172 20.52 12.87 1.26
N MET A 173 19.31 12.99 1.80
CA MET A 173 18.17 13.59 1.10
C MET A 173 18.38 15.07 0.80
N LEU A 174 18.88 15.84 1.76
CA LEU A 174 19.24 17.27 1.55
C LEU A 174 20.39 17.44 0.57
N ASN A 175 21.44 16.59 0.68
CA ASN A 175 22.56 16.64 -0.27
C ASN A 175 22.11 16.32 -1.70
N LEU A 176 21.26 15.30 -1.86
CA LEU A 176 20.67 14.99 -3.17
C LEU A 176 19.93 16.21 -3.75
N ALA A 177 19.04 16.82 -2.95
CA ALA A 177 18.29 17.99 -3.37
C ALA A 177 19.23 19.16 -3.74
N ASN A 178 20.24 19.44 -2.91
CA ASN A 178 21.19 20.52 -3.16
C ASN A 178 21.96 20.31 -4.47
N LYS A 179 22.40 19.08 -4.74
CA LYS A 179 23.13 18.73 -5.98
C LYS A 179 22.24 18.77 -7.23
N LEU A 180 21.02 18.27 -7.11
CA LEU A 180 20.05 18.26 -8.22
C LEU A 180 19.56 19.66 -8.57
N LEU A 181 19.23 20.46 -7.55
CA LEU A 181 18.58 21.74 -7.69
C LEU A 181 19.55 22.94 -7.76
N GLY A 182 20.84 22.72 -7.46
CA GLY A 182 21.81 23.83 -7.37
C GLY A 182 21.47 24.80 -6.24
N LEU A 183 21.01 24.29 -5.09
CA LEU A 183 20.60 25.07 -3.93
C LEU A 183 21.42 24.70 -2.69
N THR A 184 21.24 25.45 -1.63
CA THR A 184 21.70 25.09 -0.28
C THR A 184 20.52 25.17 0.67
N MET A 185 19.87 24.03 0.87
CA MET A 185 18.72 23.92 1.75
C MET A 185 19.15 23.84 3.20
N SER A 186 18.39 24.43 4.09
CA SER A 186 18.61 24.41 5.53
C SER A 186 18.40 23.01 6.11
N ASP A 187 19.16 22.68 7.17
CA ASP A 187 18.90 21.46 7.97
C ASP A 187 17.49 21.47 8.61
N ASP A 188 16.87 22.65 8.75
CA ASP A 188 15.51 22.84 9.26
C ASP A 188 14.42 22.62 8.22
N THR A 189 14.79 22.33 6.97
CA THR A 189 13.85 21.99 5.89
C THR A 189 12.98 20.80 6.28
N LEU A 190 11.67 20.95 6.09
CA LEU A 190 10.70 19.90 6.35
C LEU A 190 10.75 18.85 5.23
N ILE A 191 11.10 17.61 5.56
CA ILE A 191 11.12 16.50 4.61
C ILE A 191 9.80 15.73 4.69
N VAL A 192 9.06 15.72 3.58
CA VAL A 192 7.77 15.04 3.46
C VAL A 192 7.88 13.96 2.37
N GLY A 193 7.38 12.76 2.62
CA GLY A 193 7.51 11.65 1.67
C GLY A 193 6.22 10.88 1.43
N THR A 194 6.10 10.36 0.20
CA THR A 194 5.17 9.29 -0.13
C THR A 194 5.95 8.14 -0.79
N SER A 195 5.45 6.92 -0.65
CA SER A 195 6.09 5.72 -1.21
C SER A 195 5.06 4.63 -1.46
N GLY A 196 5.44 3.64 -2.27
CA GLY A 196 4.62 2.49 -2.60
C GLY A 196 4.75 2.07 -4.05
N ARG A 197 3.79 1.30 -4.54
CA ARG A 197 3.71 0.93 -5.96
C ARG A 197 3.30 2.14 -6.80
N TYR A 198 3.74 2.16 -8.05
CA TYR A 198 3.36 3.22 -8.98
C TYR A 198 1.93 3.03 -9.50
N GLU A 199 0.97 3.25 -8.62
CA GLU A 199 -0.46 3.28 -8.93
C GLU A 199 -0.95 4.73 -8.72
N PHE A 200 -0.81 5.56 -9.75
CA PHE A 200 -0.90 7.03 -9.70
C PHE A 200 -2.15 7.55 -8.97
N LYS A 201 -3.33 7.01 -9.31
CA LYS A 201 -4.60 7.37 -8.67
C LYS A 201 -4.82 6.57 -7.38
N ASN A 202 -4.63 5.25 -7.42
CA ASN A 202 -4.97 4.38 -6.31
C ASN A 202 -4.12 4.66 -5.06
N LYS A 203 -2.84 5.01 -5.24
CA LYS A 203 -1.95 5.43 -4.14
C LYS A 203 -2.05 6.93 -3.83
N GLY A 204 -2.88 7.67 -4.55
CA GLY A 204 -3.12 9.09 -4.31
C GLY A 204 -1.93 10.00 -4.66
N ILE A 205 -1.02 9.56 -5.54
CA ILE A 205 0.13 10.36 -5.97
C ILE A 205 -0.36 11.67 -6.62
N ASN A 206 -1.44 11.59 -7.38
CA ASN A 206 -2.08 12.75 -8.00
C ASN A 206 -2.56 13.78 -6.96
N VAL A 207 -3.26 13.36 -5.92
CA VAL A 207 -3.75 14.29 -4.90
C VAL A 207 -2.62 14.81 -4.01
N TYR A 208 -1.56 14.03 -3.81
CA TYR A 208 -0.35 14.51 -3.13
C TYR A 208 0.34 15.62 -3.93
N LEU A 209 0.55 15.44 -5.23
CA LEU A 209 1.10 16.49 -6.10
C LEU A 209 0.25 17.74 -6.11
N GLU A 210 -1.08 17.62 -6.21
CA GLU A 210 -2.00 18.74 -6.14
C GLU A 210 -1.89 19.49 -4.81
N SER A 211 -1.80 18.76 -3.69
CA SER A 211 -1.64 19.37 -2.37
C SER A 211 -0.32 20.15 -2.24
N LEU A 212 0.78 19.60 -2.77
CA LEU A 212 2.08 20.27 -2.81
C LEU A 212 2.04 21.53 -3.70
N ASN A 213 1.37 21.47 -4.84
CA ASN A 213 1.18 22.65 -5.69
C ASN A 213 0.38 23.75 -4.97
N ARG A 214 -0.69 23.42 -4.26
CA ARG A 214 -1.43 24.39 -3.44
C ARG A 214 -0.56 24.96 -2.32
N LEU A 215 0.29 24.13 -1.72
CA LEU A 215 1.21 24.51 -0.66
C LEU A 215 2.24 25.55 -1.13
N THR A 216 2.65 25.56 -2.41
CA THR A 216 3.58 26.60 -2.94
C THR A 216 3.06 28.01 -2.77
N ARG A 217 1.74 28.18 -2.72
CA ARG A 217 1.05 29.48 -2.61
C ARG A 217 0.60 29.79 -1.18
N ASP A 218 0.86 28.88 -0.24
CA ASP A 218 0.42 29.08 1.14
C ASP A 218 1.35 30.03 1.89
N LYS A 219 0.82 31.22 2.23
CA LYS A 219 1.54 32.25 2.99
C LYS A 219 1.81 31.85 4.44
N ASN A 220 1.10 30.87 4.96
CA ASN A 220 1.25 30.40 6.35
C ASN A 220 2.38 29.39 6.51
N LEU A 221 2.89 28.85 5.42
CA LEU A 221 3.99 27.88 5.44
C LEU A 221 5.25 28.49 6.08
N LYS A 222 5.72 27.90 7.19
CA LYS A 222 6.80 28.44 8.03
C LYS A 222 8.19 27.98 7.59
N LYS A 223 8.31 26.75 7.04
CA LYS A 223 9.58 26.14 6.62
C LYS A 223 9.56 25.83 5.14
N GLU A 224 10.75 25.73 4.54
CA GLU A 224 10.85 25.08 3.22
C GLU A 224 10.43 23.62 3.33
N VAL A 225 9.85 23.09 2.28
CA VAL A 225 9.42 21.69 2.16
C VAL A 225 10.18 21.02 1.03
N LEU A 226 10.81 19.90 1.36
CA LEU A 226 11.40 18.98 0.40
C LEU A 226 10.53 17.72 0.37
N ALA A 227 9.79 17.57 -0.71
CA ALA A 227 8.84 16.47 -0.89
C ALA A 227 9.45 15.38 -1.78
N PHE A 228 9.35 14.12 -1.33
CA PHE A 228 9.79 12.95 -2.08
C PHE A 228 8.62 12.10 -2.55
N ILE A 229 8.73 11.59 -3.78
CA ILE A 229 7.86 10.57 -4.36
C ILE A 229 8.74 9.35 -4.65
N ASN A 230 8.72 8.38 -3.75
CA ASN A 230 9.54 7.16 -3.82
C ASN A 230 8.68 6.01 -4.35
N VAL A 231 8.49 5.95 -5.65
CA VAL A 231 7.69 4.90 -6.31
C VAL A 231 8.43 4.37 -7.54
N PRO A 232 8.68 3.04 -7.62
CA PRO A 232 9.42 2.48 -8.75
C PRO A 232 8.60 2.58 -10.04
N GLY A 233 9.11 3.36 -11.00
CA GLY A 233 8.57 3.51 -12.34
C GLY A 233 9.24 2.55 -13.34
N TRP A 234 9.02 2.80 -14.63
CA TRP A 234 9.75 2.12 -15.69
C TRP A 234 11.15 2.75 -15.82
N VAL A 235 11.98 2.46 -14.83
CA VAL A 235 13.25 3.11 -14.59
C VAL A 235 14.35 2.60 -15.53
N GLY A 236 15.17 3.55 -16.02
CA GLY A 236 16.45 3.30 -16.67
C GLY A 236 17.62 3.50 -15.70
N ASP A 237 18.76 3.94 -16.21
CA ASP A 237 19.96 4.14 -15.42
C ASP A 237 19.90 5.38 -14.51
N PRO A 238 20.69 5.40 -13.41
CA PRO A 238 20.94 6.61 -12.63
C PRO A 238 21.47 7.74 -13.53
N ARG A 239 21.10 8.96 -13.24
CA ARG A 239 21.57 10.13 -13.99
C ARG A 239 23.08 10.36 -13.76
N GLU A 240 23.88 10.22 -14.80
CA GLU A 240 25.33 10.40 -14.71
C GLU A 240 25.71 11.82 -14.24
N ASP A 241 25.02 12.86 -14.75
CA ASP A 241 25.23 14.25 -14.36
C ASP A 241 24.97 14.47 -12.85
N LEU A 242 23.97 13.81 -12.29
CA LEU A 242 23.69 13.87 -10.85
C LEU A 242 24.71 13.04 -10.04
N VAL A 243 25.09 11.87 -10.52
CA VAL A 243 26.14 11.04 -9.90
C VAL A 243 27.47 11.79 -9.82
N GLU A 244 27.85 12.51 -10.89
CA GLU A 244 29.04 13.35 -10.90
C GLU A 244 28.98 14.47 -9.86
N ARG A 245 27.83 15.17 -9.78
CA ARG A 245 27.65 16.22 -8.76
C ARG A 245 27.67 15.67 -7.33
N LEU A 246 27.10 14.48 -7.10
CA LEU A 246 27.12 13.84 -5.77
C LEU A 246 28.54 13.46 -5.32
N LYS A 247 29.43 13.10 -6.25
CA LYS A 247 30.85 12.81 -5.97
C LYS A 247 31.66 14.09 -5.72
N SER A 248 31.26 15.21 -6.29
CA SER A 248 31.92 16.49 -6.12
C SER A 248 31.72 17.12 -4.76
N LYS A 249 32.72 17.76 -4.20
CA LYS A 249 32.64 18.57 -2.97
C LYS A 249 32.15 20.00 -3.26
N GLU A 250 32.01 20.38 -4.52
CA GLU A 250 31.58 21.72 -4.92
C GLU A 250 30.12 21.99 -4.59
N ASN A 251 29.79 23.23 -4.28
CA ASN A 251 28.44 23.72 -4.19
C ASN A 251 28.01 24.24 -5.56
N PHE A 252 26.95 23.69 -6.09
CA PHE A 252 26.36 24.12 -7.36
C PHE A 252 25.30 25.18 -7.11
N THR A 253 25.23 26.15 -8.00
CA THR A 253 24.24 27.28 -7.93
C THR A 253 23.23 27.24 -9.07
N THR A 254 23.32 26.23 -9.94
CA THR A 254 22.38 26.03 -11.05
C THR A 254 21.75 24.65 -11.00
N PRO A 255 20.45 24.52 -11.25
CA PRO A 255 19.82 23.21 -11.31
C PRO A 255 20.35 22.38 -12.49
N LEU A 256 20.23 21.06 -12.37
CA LEU A 256 20.38 20.18 -13.53
C LEU A 256 19.17 20.29 -14.44
N GLU A 257 19.30 19.88 -15.68
CA GLU A 257 18.14 19.70 -16.55
C GLU A 257 17.14 18.73 -15.94
N CYS A 258 15.85 18.93 -16.10
CA CYS A 258 14.79 18.14 -15.46
C CYS A 258 15.01 17.98 -13.93
N PRO A 259 14.95 19.07 -13.15
CA PRO A 259 15.34 19.08 -11.73
C PRO A 259 14.31 18.43 -10.82
N PHE A 260 13.66 17.38 -11.27
CA PHE A 260 12.58 16.68 -10.58
C PHE A 260 12.85 15.20 -10.35
N ILE A 261 13.83 14.62 -11.05
CA ILE A 261 13.98 13.17 -11.13
C ILE A 261 15.43 12.73 -10.94
N THR A 262 15.60 11.59 -10.27
CA THR A 262 16.93 11.03 -9.94
C THR A 262 17.45 10.02 -10.97
N HIS A 263 16.57 9.35 -11.68
CA HIS A 263 16.88 8.33 -12.66
C HIS A 263 16.11 8.61 -13.95
N TRP A 264 16.68 8.34 -15.10
CA TRP A 264 15.96 8.42 -16.35
C TRP A 264 14.90 7.33 -16.43
N LEU A 265 13.75 7.65 -17.02
CA LEU A 265 12.68 6.70 -17.31
C LEU A 265 12.71 6.34 -18.81
N HIS A 266 12.35 5.11 -19.14
CA HIS A 266 12.16 4.72 -20.54
C HIS A 266 11.00 5.46 -21.21
N ASN A 267 10.05 6.00 -20.41
CA ASN A 267 8.86 6.74 -20.87
C ASN A 267 8.83 8.20 -20.39
N MET A 268 9.97 8.89 -20.37
CA MET A 268 10.09 10.28 -19.88
C MET A 268 9.03 11.26 -20.43
N SER A 269 8.60 11.07 -21.67
CA SER A 269 7.61 11.94 -22.34
C SER A 269 6.13 11.63 -21.99
N HIS A 270 5.87 10.57 -21.23
CA HIS A 270 4.52 10.09 -20.93
C HIS A 270 4.39 9.53 -19.51
N ASP A 271 5.26 9.98 -18.60
CA ASP A 271 5.17 9.59 -17.19
C ASP A 271 4.15 10.45 -16.43
N GLN A 272 3.22 9.81 -15.74
CA GLN A 272 2.09 10.50 -15.09
C GLN A 272 2.52 11.49 -14.00
N VAL A 273 3.62 11.19 -13.27
CA VAL A 273 4.15 12.10 -12.23
C VAL A 273 4.75 13.33 -12.90
N LEU A 274 5.63 13.13 -13.89
CA LEU A 274 6.27 14.24 -14.60
C LEU A 274 5.27 15.10 -15.38
N ASP A 275 4.32 14.46 -16.06
CA ASP A 275 3.25 15.16 -16.80
C ASP A 275 2.40 16.01 -15.87
N MET A 276 2.03 15.49 -14.70
CA MET A 276 1.27 16.26 -13.72
C MET A 276 2.09 17.42 -13.13
N MET A 277 3.36 17.20 -12.79
CA MET A 277 4.24 18.29 -12.30
C MET A 277 4.35 19.41 -13.34
N LYS A 278 4.49 19.07 -14.61
CA LYS A 278 4.50 20.02 -15.73
C LYS A 278 3.16 20.74 -15.88
N TYR A 279 2.06 20.01 -15.84
CA TYR A 279 0.70 20.57 -15.90
C TYR A 279 0.44 21.57 -14.77
N LEU A 280 0.89 21.27 -13.56
CA LEU A 280 0.76 22.13 -12.39
C LEU A 280 1.75 23.32 -12.39
N GLY A 281 2.67 23.38 -13.35
CA GLY A 281 3.69 24.44 -13.44
C GLY A 281 4.72 24.41 -12.29
N MET A 282 4.97 23.24 -11.71
CA MET A 282 5.99 23.08 -10.66
C MET A 282 7.38 23.29 -11.26
N SER A 283 8.23 24.07 -10.61
CA SER A 283 9.54 24.46 -11.15
C SER A 283 10.74 24.07 -10.31
N ASN A 284 10.56 23.73 -9.03
CA ASN A 284 11.64 23.58 -8.05
C ASN A 284 12.61 24.80 -8.00
N SER A 285 12.10 25.99 -8.36
CA SER A 285 12.92 27.20 -8.38
C SER A 285 13.38 27.61 -6.97
N ALA A 286 14.42 28.43 -6.87
CA ALA A 286 14.94 28.92 -5.59
C ALA A 286 13.88 29.65 -4.77
N GLU A 287 12.97 30.37 -5.43
CA GLU A 287 11.91 31.17 -4.80
C GLU A 287 10.77 30.31 -4.25
N SER A 288 10.55 29.12 -4.80
CA SER A 288 9.50 28.23 -4.29
C SER A 288 9.90 27.66 -2.94
N LYS A 289 9.04 27.76 -1.94
CA LYS A 289 9.23 27.07 -0.64
C LYS A 289 9.03 25.56 -0.71
N VAL A 290 8.47 25.02 -1.78
CA VAL A 290 8.20 23.59 -1.94
C VAL A 290 9.00 23.06 -3.11
N LYS A 291 9.84 22.06 -2.84
CA LYS A 291 10.60 21.31 -3.85
C LYS A 291 10.10 19.88 -3.90
N VAL A 292 9.98 19.31 -5.08
CA VAL A 292 9.50 17.92 -5.26
C VAL A 292 10.53 17.13 -6.04
N ILE A 293 10.91 15.97 -5.50
CA ILE A 293 11.86 15.05 -6.14
C ILE A 293 11.18 13.68 -6.31
N PHE A 294 11.16 13.22 -7.54
CA PHE A 294 10.71 11.89 -7.91
C PHE A 294 11.90 10.92 -7.94
N VAL A 295 11.82 9.86 -7.15
CA VAL A 295 12.81 8.78 -7.07
C VAL A 295 12.15 7.51 -7.63
N PRO A 296 12.28 7.24 -8.95
CA PRO A 296 11.50 6.20 -9.64
C PRO A 296 12.17 4.82 -9.62
N CYS A 297 12.98 4.53 -8.61
CA CYS A 297 13.69 3.25 -8.50
C CYS A 297 13.32 2.50 -7.23
N TYR A 298 13.66 1.22 -7.19
CA TYR A 298 13.67 0.46 -5.95
C TYR A 298 14.82 0.93 -5.06
N LEU A 299 14.53 1.16 -3.79
CA LEU A 299 15.48 1.63 -2.78
C LEU A 299 16.07 0.42 -2.04
N ASP A 300 16.98 -0.27 -2.70
CA ASP A 300 17.66 -1.49 -2.23
C ASP A 300 19.06 -1.25 -1.67
N GLY A 301 19.45 0.01 -1.52
CA GLY A 301 20.77 0.42 -1.08
C GLY A 301 21.84 0.45 -2.18
N LYS A 302 21.46 0.19 -3.44
CA LYS A 302 22.38 0.12 -4.60
C LYS A 302 21.85 0.87 -5.81
N ASP A 303 20.94 1.80 -5.60
CA ASP A 303 20.26 2.54 -6.65
C ASP A 303 21.18 3.51 -7.45
N GLY A 304 22.42 3.71 -7.00
CA GLY A 304 23.42 4.57 -7.67
C GLY A 304 23.33 6.06 -7.33
N ILE A 305 22.28 6.49 -6.64
CA ILE A 305 22.04 7.91 -6.25
C ILE A 305 22.03 8.05 -4.73
N LEU A 306 21.01 7.53 -4.06
CA LEU A 306 20.86 7.62 -2.59
C LEU A 306 21.66 6.52 -1.89
N ASN A 307 21.70 5.34 -2.47
CA ASN A 307 22.37 4.15 -1.92
C ASN A 307 22.02 3.88 -0.46
N LEU A 308 20.74 4.08 -0.13
CA LEU A 308 20.12 3.78 1.16
C LEU A 308 18.94 2.87 0.93
N GLU A 309 18.75 1.92 1.84
CA GLU A 309 17.56 1.09 1.83
C GLU A 309 16.30 1.90 2.14
N TYR A 310 15.15 1.45 1.65
CA TYR A 310 13.86 2.13 1.80
C TYR A 310 13.58 2.53 3.27
N TYR A 311 13.75 1.62 4.20
CA TYR A 311 13.48 1.90 5.62
C TYR A 311 14.44 2.92 6.23
N ASP A 312 15.69 2.95 5.78
CA ASP A 312 16.66 3.95 6.20
C ASP A 312 16.25 5.35 5.69
N LEU A 313 15.64 5.44 4.50
CA LEU A 313 15.11 6.71 3.97
C LEU A 313 13.84 7.17 4.68
N VAL A 314 12.92 6.26 5.00
CA VAL A 314 11.70 6.58 5.75
C VAL A 314 12.03 7.29 7.06
N LEU A 315 13.09 6.86 7.76
CA LEU A 315 13.60 7.53 8.97
C LEU A 315 13.90 9.03 8.76
N GLY A 316 14.28 9.42 7.55
CA GLY A 316 14.59 10.81 7.19
C GLY A 316 13.38 11.72 7.15
N ASN A 317 12.19 11.20 6.94
CA ASN A 317 10.97 11.99 6.85
C ASN A 317 10.61 12.64 8.18
N ASP A 318 10.04 13.83 8.10
CA ASP A 318 9.37 14.49 9.21
C ASP A 318 7.88 14.15 9.25
N LEU A 319 7.28 13.97 8.07
CA LEU A 319 5.88 13.63 7.86
C LEU A 319 5.79 12.72 6.62
N SER A 320 4.97 11.69 6.66
CA SER A 320 4.65 10.87 5.49
C SER A 320 3.19 11.02 5.09
N VAL A 321 2.91 10.96 3.79
CA VAL A 321 1.57 11.20 3.22
C VAL A 321 1.20 10.07 2.27
N TYR A 322 0.18 9.31 2.61
CA TYR A 322 -0.33 8.18 1.82
C TYR A 322 -1.84 8.36 1.57
N PRO A 323 -2.23 9.25 0.65
CA PRO A 323 -3.63 9.63 0.47
C PRO A 323 -4.35 8.68 -0.49
N SER A 324 -4.22 7.38 -0.24
CA SER A 324 -4.71 6.33 -1.11
C SER A 324 -6.20 6.39 -1.32
N TYR A 325 -6.62 6.14 -2.56
CA TYR A 325 -8.01 5.92 -2.96
C TYR A 325 -8.37 4.42 -2.87
N TYR A 326 -7.43 3.53 -3.25
CA TYR A 326 -7.60 2.08 -3.15
C TYR A 326 -6.44 1.47 -2.37
N GLU A 327 -6.69 1.06 -1.14
CA GLU A 327 -5.68 0.48 -0.26
C GLU A 327 -6.30 -0.54 0.70
N PRO A 328 -6.36 -1.81 0.35
CA PRO A 328 -6.99 -2.85 1.18
C PRO A 328 -6.51 -2.90 2.61
N TRP A 329 -5.22 -2.74 2.85
CA TRP A 329 -4.64 -2.59 4.19
C TRP A 329 -3.85 -1.30 4.32
N GLY A 330 -2.66 -1.22 3.76
CA GLY A 330 -1.76 -0.07 3.83
C GLY A 330 -0.53 -0.34 4.69
N TYR A 331 0.40 -1.13 4.15
CA TYR A 331 1.68 -1.36 4.80
C TYR A 331 2.53 -0.08 4.87
N THR A 332 2.57 0.73 3.82
CA THR A 332 3.40 1.94 3.79
C THR A 332 3.09 2.95 4.89
N PRO A 333 1.82 3.28 5.23
CA PRO A 333 1.53 4.11 6.40
C PRO A 333 1.86 3.39 7.72
N LEU A 334 1.66 2.07 7.82
CA LEU A 334 2.03 1.30 9.01
C LEU A 334 3.55 1.29 9.21
N GLU A 335 4.33 1.03 8.17
CA GLU A 335 5.79 1.09 8.19
C GLU A 335 6.29 2.47 8.62
N SER A 336 5.70 3.53 8.07
CA SER A 336 6.06 4.91 8.42
C SER A 336 5.89 5.19 9.91
N VAL A 337 4.77 4.81 10.51
CA VAL A 337 4.55 4.99 11.95
C VAL A 337 5.45 4.08 12.81
N ALA A 338 5.80 2.88 12.31
CA ALA A 338 6.75 1.99 12.97
C ALA A 338 8.16 2.62 13.04
N PHE A 339 8.52 3.44 12.03
CA PHE A 339 9.73 4.26 12.04
C PHE A 339 9.52 5.64 12.70
N HIS A 340 8.51 5.76 13.53
CA HIS A 340 8.19 6.96 14.34
C HIS A 340 7.94 8.22 13.50
N VAL A 341 7.42 8.08 12.29
CA VAL A 341 7.07 9.21 11.41
C VAL A 341 5.58 9.48 11.51
N PRO A 342 5.15 10.68 11.95
CA PRO A 342 3.75 11.08 11.87
C PRO A 342 3.25 10.93 10.43
N THR A 343 2.03 10.41 10.27
CA THR A 343 1.58 9.94 8.96
C THR A 343 0.17 10.41 8.66
N ILE A 344 -0.06 10.80 7.41
CA ILE A 344 -1.39 11.08 6.85
C ILE A 344 -1.80 9.88 5.99
N THR A 345 -3.00 9.37 6.23
CA THR A 345 -3.64 8.31 5.41
C THR A 345 -5.12 8.61 5.23
N THR A 346 -5.87 7.72 4.61
CA THR A 346 -7.30 7.89 4.35
C THR A 346 -8.14 6.79 5.00
N ASP A 347 -9.44 7.00 5.10
CA ASP A 347 -10.41 5.99 5.52
C ASP A 347 -10.77 4.97 4.42
N LEU A 348 -10.24 5.14 3.20
CA LEU A 348 -10.24 4.10 2.16
C LEU A 348 -9.02 3.16 2.23
N ALA A 349 -8.14 3.37 3.23
CA ALA A 349 -7.10 2.41 3.60
C ALA A 349 -7.54 1.62 4.83
N GLY A 350 -7.40 0.30 4.79
CA GLY A 350 -7.75 -0.56 5.92
C GLY A 350 -7.04 -0.18 7.21
N PHE A 351 -5.75 0.18 7.12
CA PHE A 351 -4.97 0.70 8.25
C PHE A 351 -5.58 1.98 8.83
N GLY A 352 -6.02 2.91 7.98
CA GLY A 352 -6.66 4.16 8.42
C GLY A 352 -7.96 3.90 9.18
N LEU A 353 -8.82 3.02 8.66
CA LEU A 353 -10.05 2.59 9.36
C LEU A 353 -9.74 1.93 10.71
N TRP A 354 -8.74 1.05 10.74
CA TRP A 354 -8.33 0.40 11.97
C TRP A 354 -7.81 1.41 13.01
N VAL A 355 -6.99 2.39 12.60
CA VAL A 355 -6.50 3.45 13.49
C VAL A 355 -7.66 4.27 14.07
N ASN A 356 -8.64 4.63 13.25
CA ASN A 356 -9.85 5.31 13.72
C ASN A 356 -10.61 4.47 14.75
N SER A 357 -10.71 3.15 14.54
CA SER A 357 -11.40 2.24 15.47
C SER A 357 -10.73 2.19 16.84
N LEU A 358 -9.40 2.32 16.93
CA LEU A 358 -8.66 2.37 18.20
C LEU A 358 -9.06 3.55 19.08
N LYS A 359 -9.54 4.64 18.49
CA LYS A 359 -9.92 5.87 19.18
C LYS A 359 -11.42 6.13 19.20
N GLY A 360 -12.21 5.36 18.44
CA GLY A 360 -13.64 5.57 18.28
C GLY A 360 -13.99 6.89 17.59
N ARG A 361 -13.05 7.48 16.85
CA ARG A 361 -13.20 8.74 16.11
C ARG A 361 -12.18 8.85 14.99
N TYR A 362 -12.35 9.81 14.10
CA TYR A 362 -11.29 10.19 13.17
C TYR A 362 -10.07 10.68 13.93
N CYS A 363 -8.92 10.09 13.60
CA CYS A 363 -7.64 10.45 14.21
C CYS A 363 -7.05 11.69 13.55
N GLU A 364 -6.46 12.54 14.37
CA GLU A 364 -5.74 13.73 13.96
C GLU A 364 -4.22 13.53 14.08
N LEU A 365 -3.41 14.37 13.42
CA LEU A 365 -1.96 14.18 13.37
C LEU A 365 -1.31 14.15 14.76
N LYS A 366 -1.87 14.86 15.75
CA LYS A 366 -1.46 14.79 17.15
C LYS A 366 -1.52 13.39 17.77
N ASP A 367 -2.36 12.51 17.21
CA ASP A 367 -2.48 11.11 17.62
C ASP A 367 -1.38 10.21 17.00
N GLY A 368 -0.53 10.78 16.13
CA GLY A 368 0.51 10.08 15.37
C GLY A 368 0.11 9.73 13.94
N VAL A 369 -1.18 9.60 13.68
CA VAL A 369 -1.76 9.37 12.36
C VAL A 369 -2.96 10.28 12.17
N LYS A 370 -2.99 11.02 11.04
CA LYS A 370 -4.19 11.71 10.58
C LYS A 370 -4.88 10.86 9.54
N VAL A 371 -6.15 10.55 9.77
CA VAL A 371 -7.00 9.82 8.83
C VAL A 371 -7.95 10.82 8.15
N ILE A 372 -7.82 10.97 6.84
CA ILE A 372 -8.63 11.87 6.04
C ILE A 372 -9.79 11.10 5.44
N HIS A 373 -10.99 11.67 5.50
CA HIS A 373 -12.12 11.14 4.74
C HIS A 373 -11.87 11.29 3.24
N ARG A 374 -11.98 10.18 2.49
CA ARG A 374 -11.85 10.14 1.04
C ARG A 374 -13.06 9.47 0.41
N SER A 375 -13.54 10.04 -0.70
CA SER A 375 -14.60 9.49 -1.52
C SER A 375 -14.25 9.56 -3.01
N ASP A 376 -15.14 9.12 -3.88
CA ASP A 376 -14.94 9.20 -5.33
C ASP A 376 -14.85 10.66 -5.83
N TYR A 377 -15.41 11.62 -5.11
CA TYR A 377 -15.61 12.99 -5.61
C TYR A 377 -14.95 14.09 -4.78
N ASN A 378 -14.37 13.80 -3.62
CA ASN A 378 -13.81 14.83 -2.73
C ASN A 378 -12.29 15.08 -2.95
N TYR A 379 -11.79 14.85 -4.15
CA TYR A 379 -10.38 15.04 -4.51
C TYR A 379 -9.81 16.39 -4.09
N SER A 380 -10.55 17.46 -4.38
CA SER A 380 -10.12 18.83 -4.08
C SER A 380 -10.02 19.10 -2.58
N GLU A 381 -11.00 18.66 -1.81
CA GLU A 381 -11.03 18.79 -0.35
C GLU A 381 -9.89 18.03 0.31
N VAL A 382 -9.62 16.81 -0.16
CA VAL A 382 -8.48 16.00 0.33
C VAL A 382 -7.15 16.70 0.07
N ALA A 383 -6.98 17.31 -1.12
CA ALA A 383 -5.77 18.08 -1.44
C ALA A 383 -5.59 19.28 -0.51
N ASP A 384 -6.69 19.98 -0.18
CA ASP A 384 -6.65 21.11 0.77
C ASP A 384 -6.31 20.63 2.19
N VAL A 385 -6.93 19.56 2.67
CA VAL A 385 -6.65 19.02 4.01
C VAL A 385 -5.19 18.59 4.13
N ILE A 386 -4.60 17.95 3.11
CA ILE A 386 -3.18 17.60 3.11
C ILE A 386 -2.32 18.86 3.16
N LYS A 387 -2.59 19.82 2.28
CA LYS A 387 -1.88 21.13 2.21
C LYS A 387 -1.93 21.83 3.58
N ASP A 388 -3.10 21.96 4.19
CA ASP A 388 -3.27 22.64 5.48
C ASP A 388 -2.53 21.89 6.58
N THR A 389 -2.59 20.56 6.60
CA THR A 389 -1.88 19.72 7.58
C THR A 389 -0.36 19.89 7.49
N ILE A 390 0.22 19.91 6.28
CA ILE A 390 1.66 20.13 6.10
C ILE A 390 2.04 21.55 6.54
N SER A 391 1.22 22.56 6.17
CA SER A 391 1.43 23.94 6.55
C SER A 391 1.42 24.14 8.07
N GLU A 392 0.42 23.61 8.76
CA GLU A 392 0.33 23.60 10.22
C GLU A 392 1.52 22.91 10.86
N PHE A 393 1.87 21.70 10.37
CA PHE A 393 3.00 20.93 10.88
C PHE A 393 4.32 21.70 10.79
N SER A 394 4.50 22.49 9.72
CA SER A 394 5.72 23.31 9.52
C SER A 394 5.96 24.36 10.62
N GLY A 395 4.93 24.74 11.36
CA GLY A 395 5.00 25.71 12.46
C GLY A 395 5.00 25.10 13.86
N LEU A 396 4.95 23.79 13.98
CA LEU A 396 4.86 23.12 15.30
C LEU A 396 6.18 23.16 16.07
N PRO A 397 6.11 23.34 17.40
CA PRO A 397 7.28 23.21 18.26
C PRO A 397 7.82 21.77 18.31
N GLU A 398 9.13 21.62 18.50
CA GLU A 398 9.82 20.32 18.51
C GLU A 398 9.27 19.34 19.57
N ASN A 399 8.87 19.83 20.74
CA ASN A 399 8.27 18.98 21.78
C ASN A 399 6.92 18.39 21.36
N VAL A 400 6.14 19.11 20.57
CA VAL A 400 4.87 18.62 20.00
C VAL A 400 5.15 17.55 18.94
N ILE A 401 6.11 17.79 18.05
CA ILE A 401 6.54 16.82 17.04
C ILE A 401 7.07 15.53 17.70
N LYS A 402 7.86 15.63 18.77
CA LYS A 402 8.33 14.46 19.54
C LYS A 402 7.17 13.65 20.12
N THR A 403 6.13 14.32 20.61
CA THR A 403 4.93 13.63 21.11
C THR A 403 4.19 12.91 19.98
N MET A 404 4.03 13.55 18.82
CA MET A 404 3.42 12.91 17.65
C MET A 404 4.22 11.68 17.20
N ARG A 405 5.55 11.75 17.18
CA ARG A 405 6.44 10.62 16.85
C ARG A 405 6.26 9.45 17.81
N LYS A 406 6.15 9.75 19.11
CA LYS A 406 5.86 8.72 20.12
C LYS A 406 4.49 8.09 19.88
N ASN A 407 3.46 8.90 19.65
CA ASN A 407 2.12 8.41 19.40
C ASN A 407 2.05 7.54 18.12
N ALA A 408 2.82 7.88 17.08
CA ALA A 408 2.96 7.06 15.88
C ALA A 408 3.56 5.67 16.22
N ALA A 409 4.65 5.63 16.97
CA ALA A 409 5.24 4.38 17.45
C ALA A 409 4.27 3.55 18.30
N ASP A 410 3.50 4.19 19.19
CA ASP A 410 2.49 3.53 20.03
C ASP A 410 1.33 2.92 19.20
N ILE A 411 1.02 3.48 18.03
CA ILE A 411 0.06 2.89 17.08
C ILE A 411 0.69 1.66 16.41
N ALA A 412 1.93 1.77 15.93
CA ALA A 412 2.62 0.66 15.27
C ALA A 412 2.76 -0.55 16.20
N GLU A 413 3.08 -0.33 17.47
CA GLU A 413 3.18 -1.41 18.46
C GLU A 413 1.88 -2.24 18.54
N LYS A 414 0.72 -1.59 18.45
CA LYS A 414 -0.58 -2.28 18.49
C LYS A 414 -0.89 -3.07 17.22
N ALA A 415 -0.19 -2.81 16.12
CA ALA A 415 -0.32 -3.53 14.86
C ALA A 415 0.68 -4.69 14.71
N LEU A 416 1.46 -5.01 15.73
CA LEU A 416 2.39 -6.13 15.68
C LEU A 416 1.66 -7.48 15.60
N TRP A 417 2.28 -8.44 14.95
CA TRP A 417 1.75 -9.80 14.81
C TRP A 417 1.34 -10.42 16.14
N LYS A 418 2.09 -10.18 17.23
CA LYS A 418 1.73 -10.65 18.58
C LYS A 418 0.33 -10.24 19.04
N HIS A 419 -0.23 -9.14 18.48
CA HIS A 419 -1.59 -8.68 18.77
C HIS A 419 -2.62 -9.17 17.75
N PHE A 420 -2.21 -9.36 16.49
CA PHE A 420 -3.13 -9.72 15.42
C PHE A 420 -3.27 -11.22 15.19
N ILE A 421 -2.32 -12.04 15.63
CA ILE A 421 -2.35 -13.50 15.47
C ILE A 421 -3.61 -14.15 16.08
N LYS A 422 -4.20 -13.52 17.08
CA LYS A 422 -5.44 -14.02 17.72
C LYS A 422 -6.61 -14.13 16.73
N TYR A 423 -6.71 -13.24 15.74
CA TYR A 423 -7.76 -13.29 14.71
C TYR A 423 -7.55 -14.46 13.75
N TYR A 424 -6.29 -14.85 13.53
CA TYR A 424 -5.98 -16.06 12.77
C TYR A 424 -6.42 -17.32 13.53
N TYR A 425 -6.19 -17.39 14.85
CA TYR A 425 -6.70 -18.48 15.65
C TYR A 425 -8.23 -18.55 15.64
N GLU A 426 -8.91 -17.42 15.67
CA GLU A 426 -10.37 -17.37 15.52
C GLU A 426 -10.82 -17.94 14.16
N ALA A 427 -10.16 -17.55 13.06
CA ALA A 427 -10.44 -18.08 11.73
C ALA A 427 -10.14 -19.60 11.63
N TYR A 428 -9.09 -20.09 12.30
CA TYR A 428 -8.76 -21.51 12.38
C TYR A 428 -9.85 -22.30 13.12
N ASP A 429 -10.34 -21.78 14.22
CA ASP A 429 -11.42 -22.41 14.98
C ASP A 429 -12.72 -22.47 14.16
N VAL A 430 -13.08 -21.39 13.46
CA VAL A 430 -14.23 -21.34 12.55
C VAL A 430 -14.09 -22.38 11.44
N ALA A 431 -12.91 -22.45 10.79
CA ALA A 431 -12.66 -23.38 9.69
C ALA A 431 -12.75 -24.85 10.16
N LEU A 432 -12.12 -25.19 11.28
CA LEU A 432 -12.16 -26.56 11.84
C LEU A 432 -13.59 -26.98 12.24
N HIS A 433 -14.35 -26.05 12.83
CA HIS A 433 -15.74 -26.31 13.19
C HIS A 433 -16.63 -26.55 11.96
N ASN A 434 -16.48 -25.74 10.93
CA ASN A 434 -17.27 -25.87 9.70
C ASN A 434 -16.88 -27.11 8.88
N ALA A 435 -15.57 -27.45 8.82
CA ALA A 435 -15.13 -28.69 8.21
C ALA A 435 -15.74 -29.93 8.89
N GLN A 436 -15.79 -29.92 10.22
CA GLN A 436 -16.42 -31.01 10.97
C GLN A 436 -17.93 -31.14 10.68
N LYS A 437 -18.64 -30.01 10.60
CA LYS A 437 -20.05 -29.99 10.18
C LYS A 437 -20.25 -30.55 8.78
N ARG A 438 -19.39 -30.16 7.84
CA ARG A 438 -19.42 -30.61 6.44
C ARG A 438 -19.22 -32.12 6.34
N LEU A 439 -18.33 -32.72 7.15
CA LEU A 439 -18.13 -34.16 7.21
C LEU A 439 -19.38 -34.90 7.68
N ILE A 440 -20.05 -34.40 8.73
CA ILE A 440 -21.28 -35.00 9.27
C ILE A 440 -22.42 -34.93 8.25
N MET A 441 -22.54 -33.83 7.49
CA MET A 441 -23.63 -33.69 6.49
C MET A 441 -23.43 -34.60 5.26
N ASN A 442 -22.21 -35.03 4.98
CA ASN A 442 -21.85 -35.85 3.82
C ASN A 442 -21.72 -37.36 4.18
N SER A 443 -21.79 -37.73 5.45
CA SER A 443 -21.83 -39.10 5.95
C SER A 443 -23.30 -39.61 6.03
#